data_290e4adfd2ba03173ef7750447e5a790
#
_entry.id   290e4adfd2ba03173ef7750447e5a790
#
_cell.length_a   1.000
_cell.length_b   1.000
_cell.length_c   1.000
_cell.angle_alpha   90.00
_cell.angle_beta   90.00
_cell.angle_gamma   90.00
#
_symmetry.space_group_name_H-M   'P 1'
#
loop_
_entity.id
_entity.type
_entity.pdbx_description
1 polymer ?
#
loop_
_entity_poly.entity_id
_entity_poly.type
_entity_poly.pdbx_seq_one_letter_code
_entity_poly.pdbx_strand_id
1 'polypeptide(L)'
;MTFTPQYIKLHEKGELTKRIHALNEILAKCCLCPRRCGVSRIQGELGYCRAGSELMVASVFPHFGEEAPLVGYHGSGTIFLTHCNLRCVFCQNDDISHGGRGEKTSLSQMANYMMRLQELGCHNINFVTPTHYVPQIVASLPQAIELGLNLPLVYNCSGYES
;
A
#
# COMPACT_ATOMS: atom_id res chain seq x y z
N MET A 1 -22.85 -8.06 15.40
CA MET A 1 -22.67 -7.02 14.37
C MET A 1 -21.52 -7.48 13.47
N THR A 2 -21.74 -7.61 12.18
CA THR A 2 -20.69 -7.93 11.21
C THR A 2 -19.86 -6.69 10.96
N PHE A 3 -18.52 -6.79 11.10
CA PHE A 3 -17.61 -5.71 10.79
C PHE A 3 -17.63 -5.42 9.29
N THR A 4 -17.77 -4.16 8.90
CA THR A 4 -17.66 -3.72 7.50
C THR A 4 -16.57 -2.66 7.42
N PRO A 5 -15.47 -2.89 6.68
CA PRO A 5 -14.40 -1.92 6.50
C PRO A 5 -14.90 -0.60 5.90
N GLN A 6 -14.33 0.53 6.36
CA GLN A 6 -14.76 1.85 5.91
C GLN A 6 -14.53 2.10 4.43
N TYR A 7 -13.50 1.51 3.83
CA TYR A 7 -13.23 1.68 2.40
C TYR A 7 -14.36 1.14 1.50
N ILE A 8 -15.08 0.08 1.95
CA ILE A 8 -16.27 -0.46 1.26
C ILE A 8 -17.38 0.60 1.27
N LYS A 9 -17.68 1.19 2.43
CA LYS A 9 -18.70 2.24 2.55
C LYS A 9 -18.38 3.49 1.72
N LEU A 10 -17.08 3.82 1.62
CA LEU A 10 -16.62 4.93 0.78
C LEU A 10 -16.79 4.62 -0.71
N HIS A 11 -16.58 3.35 -1.10
CA HIS A 11 -16.79 2.89 -2.47
C HIS A 11 -18.27 2.99 -2.87
N GLU A 12 -19.16 2.43 -2.04
CA GLU A 12 -20.61 2.48 -2.24
C GLU A 12 -21.16 3.90 -2.40
N LYS A 13 -20.56 4.87 -1.72
CA LYS A 13 -20.94 6.30 -1.79
C LYS A 13 -20.27 7.07 -2.94
N GLY A 14 -19.42 6.43 -3.75
CA GLY A 14 -18.63 7.09 -4.79
C GLY A 14 -17.51 8.01 -4.27
N GLU A 15 -17.29 8.04 -2.94
CA GLU A 15 -16.26 8.89 -2.33
C GLU A 15 -14.85 8.33 -2.57
N LEU A 16 -14.71 7.01 -2.70
CA LEU A 16 -13.42 6.38 -2.99
C LEU A 16 -12.87 6.85 -4.35
N THR A 17 -13.72 6.95 -5.36
CA THR A 17 -13.34 7.45 -6.69
C THR A 17 -12.81 8.88 -6.64
N LYS A 18 -13.47 9.78 -5.89
CA LYS A 18 -13.02 11.17 -5.71
C LYS A 18 -11.62 11.21 -5.05
N ARG A 19 -11.39 10.37 -4.04
CA ARG A 19 -10.09 10.28 -3.36
C ARG A 19 -9.00 9.74 -4.28
N ILE A 20 -9.31 8.76 -5.13
CA ILE A 20 -8.38 8.24 -6.15
C ILE A 20 -7.95 9.35 -7.10
N HIS A 21 -8.89 10.17 -7.59
CA HIS A 21 -8.56 11.30 -8.46
C HIS A 21 -7.63 12.30 -7.76
N ALA A 22 -7.99 12.75 -6.55
CA ALA A 22 -7.17 13.68 -5.79
C ALA A 22 -5.75 13.15 -5.49
N LEU A 23 -5.62 11.87 -5.15
CA LEU A 23 -4.33 11.22 -4.92
C LEU A 23 -3.48 11.12 -6.19
N ASN A 24 -4.09 10.86 -7.34
CA ASN A 24 -3.39 10.80 -8.61
C ASN A 24 -2.87 12.18 -9.06
N GLU A 25 -3.62 13.25 -8.78
CA GLU A 25 -3.17 14.62 -9.05
C GLU A 25 -1.88 14.96 -8.28
N ILE A 26 -1.74 14.46 -7.05
CA ILE A 26 -0.52 14.65 -6.24
C ILE A 26 0.71 14.05 -6.93
N LEU A 27 0.58 13.04 -7.77
CA LEU A 27 1.72 12.44 -8.48
C LEU A 27 2.32 13.38 -9.56
N ALA A 28 1.58 14.38 -10.01
CA ALA A 28 2.09 15.38 -10.95
C ALA A 28 3.05 16.37 -10.29
N LYS A 29 2.89 16.61 -8.97
CA LYS A 29 3.78 17.41 -8.14
C LYS A 29 3.84 16.82 -6.73
N CYS A 30 4.67 15.82 -6.57
CA CYS A 30 4.65 14.92 -5.41
C CYS A 30 4.83 15.65 -4.06
N CYS A 31 3.80 15.55 -3.21
CA CYS A 31 3.80 16.02 -1.82
C CYS A 31 3.19 14.99 -0.86
N LEU A 32 3.29 13.68 -1.16
CA LEU A 32 2.72 12.57 -0.38
C LEU A 32 3.28 12.43 1.04
N CYS A 33 4.46 12.96 1.29
CA CYS A 33 5.12 12.88 2.59
C CYS A 33 5.81 14.23 2.92
N PRO A 34 6.30 14.41 4.16
CA PRO A 34 6.94 15.67 4.59
C PRO A 34 8.14 16.12 3.75
N ARG A 35 8.72 15.23 2.93
CA ARG A 35 9.81 15.60 2.02
C ARG A 35 9.37 16.54 0.89
N ARG A 36 8.10 16.50 0.50
CA ARG A 36 7.50 17.39 -0.50
C ARG A 36 8.43 17.65 -1.70
N CYS A 37 8.92 16.55 -2.32
CA CYS A 37 9.94 16.62 -3.38
C CYS A 37 9.50 17.45 -4.59
N GLY A 38 8.21 17.61 -4.85
CA GLY A 38 7.68 18.40 -5.96
C GLY A 38 7.92 17.79 -7.36
N VAL A 39 8.50 16.59 -7.44
CA VAL A 39 8.77 15.90 -8.71
C VAL A 39 7.49 15.43 -9.38
N SER A 40 7.49 15.37 -10.71
CA SER A 40 6.42 14.79 -11.50
C SER A 40 6.66 13.29 -11.70
N ARG A 41 6.08 12.47 -10.83
CA ARG A 41 6.19 11.01 -10.93
C ARG A 41 5.49 10.46 -12.18
N ILE A 42 4.49 11.17 -12.69
CA ILE A 42 3.78 10.84 -13.94
C ILE A 42 4.73 10.96 -15.14
N GLN A 43 5.65 11.94 -15.12
CA GLN A 43 6.66 12.13 -16.17
C GLN A 43 7.95 11.32 -15.94
N GLY A 44 7.95 10.40 -14.94
CA GLY A 44 9.08 9.53 -14.64
C GLY A 44 10.14 10.17 -13.75
N GLU A 45 9.91 11.36 -13.20
CA GLU A 45 10.84 11.96 -12.25
C GLU A 45 10.81 11.21 -10.90
N LEU A 46 11.97 11.02 -10.31
CA LEU A 46 12.13 10.30 -9.04
C LEU A 46 12.52 11.27 -7.92
N GLY A 47 11.72 11.24 -6.85
CA GLY A 47 12.05 11.98 -5.63
C GLY A 47 12.97 11.18 -4.69
N TYR A 48 13.07 11.62 -3.45
CA TYR A 48 13.92 11.00 -2.43
C TYR A 48 13.66 9.51 -2.24
N CYS A 49 12.39 9.10 -2.21
CA CYS A 49 12.00 7.69 -2.03
C CYS A 49 12.32 6.80 -3.22
N ARG A 50 12.61 7.36 -4.39
CA ARG A 50 12.86 6.66 -5.66
C ARG A 50 11.63 5.91 -6.22
N ALA A 51 10.45 6.05 -5.61
CA ALA A 51 9.23 5.48 -6.16
C ALA A 51 8.72 6.28 -7.37
N GLY A 52 8.45 5.60 -8.45
CA GLY A 52 7.82 6.14 -9.66
C GLY A 52 6.28 6.18 -9.57
N SER A 53 5.62 6.33 -10.73
CA SER A 53 4.15 6.22 -10.83
C SER A 53 3.65 4.78 -10.78
N GLU A 54 4.47 3.82 -11.16
CA GLU A 54 4.14 2.38 -11.13
C GLU A 54 4.32 1.82 -9.72
N LEU A 55 3.38 0.99 -9.30
CA LEU A 55 3.49 0.26 -8.04
C LEU A 55 4.53 -0.86 -8.18
N MET A 56 5.37 -1.00 -7.17
CA MET A 56 6.34 -2.10 -7.10
C MET A 56 6.21 -2.85 -5.78
N VAL A 57 6.03 -4.17 -5.86
CA VAL A 57 5.86 -5.06 -4.72
C VAL A 57 7.08 -5.97 -4.60
N ALA A 58 7.61 -6.10 -3.39
CA ALA A 58 8.74 -6.98 -3.09
C ALA A 58 8.27 -8.40 -2.73
N SER A 59 7.24 -8.51 -1.87
CA SER A 59 6.72 -9.81 -1.46
C SER A 59 5.32 -9.70 -0.87
N VAL A 60 4.58 -10.83 -0.88
CA VAL A 60 3.20 -10.95 -0.40
C VAL A 60 3.05 -12.30 0.30
N PHE A 61 2.82 -12.30 1.61
CA PHE A 61 2.67 -13.54 2.39
C PHE A 61 2.02 -13.31 3.76
N PRO A 62 1.42 -14.34 4.39
CA PRO A 62 1.03 -14.29 5.80
C PRO A 62 2.27 -14.16 6.68
N HIS A 63 2.37 -13.06 7.43
CA HIS A 63 3.50 -12.76 8.33
C HIS A 63 3.13 -13.03 9.78
N PHE A 64 4.03 -13.68 10.54
CA PHE A 64 3.81 -14.09 11.92
C PHE A 64 4.66 -13.32 12.93
N GLY A 65 5.45 -12.35 12.49
CA GLY A 65 6.30 -11.53 13.34
C GLY A 65 5.69 -10.21 13.81
N GLU A 66 4.43 -9.95 13.53
CA GLU A 66 3.70 -8.76 14.02
C GLU A 66 3.14 -9.00 15.42
N GLU A 67 2.53 -7.99 16.04
CA GLU A 67 1.86 -8.11 17.34
C GLU A 67 0.68 -9.09 17.29
N ALA A 68 0.45 -9.78 18.41
CA ALA A 68 -0.58 -10.82 18.51
C ALA A 68 -1.98 -10.42 17.98
N PRO A 69 -2.48 -9.18 18.17
CA PRO A 69 -3.77 -8.76 17.60
C PRO A 69 -3.79 -8.71 16.06
N LEU A 70 -2.64 -8.54 15.40
CA LEU A 70 -2.52 -8.52 13.93
C LEU A 70 -2.27 -9.91 13.36
N VAL A 71 -1.57 -10.77 14.08
CA VAL A 71 -1.16 -12.10 13.63
C VAL A 71 -2.32 -13.10 13.64
N GLY A 72 -3.10 -13.16 14.73
CA GLY A 72 -4.14 -14.18 14.89
C GLY A 72 -3.63 -15.60 14.64
N TYR A 73 -4.47 -16.46 14.04
CA TYR A 73 -4.10 -17.84 13.74
C TYR A 73 -3.43 -18.06 12.39
N HIS A 74 -3.68 -17.15 11.43
CA HIS A 74 -3.24 -17.31 10.01
C HIS A 74 -2.23 -16.29 9.56
N GLY A 75 -1.70 -15.48 10.48
CA GLY A 75 -0.75 -14.41 10.19
C GLY A 75 -1.43 -13.10 9.73
N SER A 76 -0.67 -12.03 9.77
CA SER A 76 -1.02 -10.75 9.16
C SER A 76 -0.76 -10.84 7.65
N GLY A 77 -1.74 -10.49 6.84
CA GLY A 77 -1.62 -10.54 5.37
C GLY A 77 -0.72 -9.42 4.86
N THR A 78 0.59 -9.63 4.91
CA THR A 78 1.58 -8.57 4.73
C THR A 78 2.01 -8.42 3.28
N ILE A 79 2.02 -7.16 2.82
CA ILE A 79 2.51 -6.73 1.51
C ILE A 79 3.70 -5.81 1.71
N PHE A 80 4.88 -6.29 1.35
CA PHE A 80 6.11 -5.50 1.33
C PHE A 80 6.24 -4.75 0.01
N LEU A 81 6.32 -3.43 0.12
CA LEU A 81 6.51 -2.53 -1.01
C LEU A 81 7.99 -2.22 -1.18
N THR A 82 8.41 -1.96 -2.42
CA THR A 82 9.79 -1.50 -2.65
C THR A 82 9.94 -0.02 -2.34
N HIS A 83 11.17 0.45 -2.22
CA HIS A 83 11.50 1.84 -1.92
C HIS A 83 10.98 2.29 -0.54
N CYS A 84 11.31 3.50 -0.11
CA CYS A 84 10.86 4.04 1.16
C CYS A 84 11.11 5.55 1.26
N ASN A 85 10.13 6.29 1.78
CA ASN A 85 10.26 7.74 1.99
C ASN A 85 11.19 8.09 3.17
N LEU A 86 11.44 7.15 4.11
CA LEU A 86 12.30 7.37 5.26
C LEU A 86 13.78 7.03 4.96
N ARG A 87 14.06 5.87 4.36
CA ARG A 87 15.40 5.38 4.00
C ARG A 87 16.36 5.39 5.18
N CYS A 88 16.00 4.67 6.26
CA CYS A 88 16.81 4.54 7.47
C CYS A 88 18.15 3.86 7.17
N VAL A 89 19.26 4.40 7.71
CA VAL A 89 20.61 3.83 7.51
C VAL A 89 20.80 2.44 8.13
N PHE A 90 19.95 2.07 9.07
CA PHE A 90 19.93 0.76 9.75
C PHE A 90 18.77 -0.12 9.32
N CYS A 91 18.19 0.11 8.14
CA CYS A 91 17.02 -0.64 7.67
C CYS A 91 17.38 -2.12 7.47
N GLN A 92 16.67 -3.01 8.17
CA GLN A 92 16.85 -4.46 8.02
C GLN A 92 16.37 -4.98 6.65
N ASN A 93 15.58 -4.18 5.93
CA ASN A 93 15.03 -4.48 4.61
C ASN A 93 15.63 -3.54 3.55
N ASP A 94 16.92 -3.26 3.61
CA ASP A 94 17.59 -2.28 2.74
C ASP A 94 17.61 -2.68 1.27
N ASP A 95 17.64 -3.97 0.96
CA ASP A 95 17.57 -4.53 -0.39
C ASP A 95 16.27 -4.12 -1.12
N ILE A 96 15.16 -4.06 -0.41
CA ILE A 96 13.87 -3.61 -0.97
C ILE A 96 13.65 -2.10 -0.78
N SER A 97 13.97 -1.55 0.39
CA SER A 97 13.67 -0.15 0.72
C SER A 97 14.66 0.85 0.07
N HIS A 98 15.93 0.50 -0.10
CA HIS A 98 16.96 1.28 -0.75
C HIS A 98 17.26 0.77 -2.16
N GLY A 99 17.43 -0.55 -2.29
CA GLY A 99 17.75 -1.22 -3.55
C GLY A 99 16.57 -1.30 -4.52
N GLY A 100 15.33 -1.18 -4.04
CA GLY A 100 14.13 -1.24 -4.88
C GLY A 100 13.86 -2.63 -5.46
N ARG A 101 14.38 -3.68 -4.83
CA ARG A 101 14.21 -5.07 -5.30
C ARG A 101 12.76 -5.50 -5.19
N GLY A 102 12.12 -5.74 -6.32
CA GLY A 102 10.73 -6.18 -6.44
C GLY A 102 10.24 -6.11 -7.87
N GLU A 103 8.98 -6.35 -8.08
CA GLU A 103 8.36 -6.44 -9.39
C GLU A 103 7.31 -5.36 -9.61
N LYS A 104 7.20 -4.87 -10.83
CA LYS A 104 6.11 -3.98 -11.24
C LYS A 104 4.79 -4.73 -11.09
N THR A 105 3.84 -4.06 -10.44
CA THR A 105 2.56 -4.65 -10.08
C THR A 105 1.44 -3.75 -10.60
N SER A 106 0.55 -4.30 -11.41
CA SER A 106 -0.65 -3.59 -11.85
C SER A 106 -1.65 -3.46 -10.71
N LEU A 107 -2.62 -2.54 -10.85
CA LEU A 107 -3.71 -2.39 -9.87
C LEU A 107 -4.52 -3.69 -9.71
N SER A 108 -4.72 -4.41 -10.82
CA SER A 108 -5.39 -5.71 -10.82
C SER A 108 -4.60 -6.78 -10.08
N GLN A 109 -3.29 -6.84 -10.27
CA GLN A 109 -2.43 -7.76 -9.51
C GLN A 109 -2.42 -7.43 -8.02
N MET A 110 -2.40 -6.14 -7.64
CA MET A 110 -2.49 -5.74 -6.23
C MET A 110 -3.84 -6.17 -5.62
N ALA A 111 -4.95 -6.01 -6.33
CA ALA A 111 -6.26 -6.51 -5.90
C ALA A 111 -6.23 -8.02 -5.69
N ASN A 112 -5.66 -8.78 -6.62
CA ASN A 112 -5.52 -10.23 -6.50
C ASN A 112 -4.61 -10.66 -5.34
N TYR A 113 -3.55 -9.91 -5.03
CA TYR A 113 -2.71 -10.17 -3.87
C TYR A 113 -3.49 -10.04 -2.56
N MET A 114 -4.30 -8.99 -2.43
CA MET A 114 -5.16 -8.80 -1.26
C MET A 114 -6.19 -9.95 -1.14
N MET A 115 -6.80 -10.36 -2.25
CA MET A 115 -7.73 -11.50 -2.26
C MET A 115 -7.06 -12.80 -1.86
N ARG A 116 -5.87 -13.09 -2.40
CA ARG A 116 -5.10 -14.28 -2.03
C ARG A 116 -4.79 -14.34 -0.54
N LEU A 117 -4.42 -13.23 0.08
CA LEU A 117 -4.17 -13.17 1.52
C LEU A 117 -5.47 -13.44 2.31
N GLN A 118 -6.60 -12.92 1.86
CA GLN A 118 -7.91 -13.23 2.45
C GLN A 118 -8.25 -14.71 2.32
N GLU A 119 -8.03 -15.34 1.17
CA GLU A 119 -8.25 -16.76 0.91
C GLU A 119 -7.34 -17.66 1.77
N LEU A 120 -6.13 -17.21 2.08
CA LEU A 120 -5.20 -17.89 2.99
C LEU A 120 -5.62 -17.78 4.46
N GLY A 121 -6.72 -17.07 4.76
CA GLY A 121 -7.28 -16.95 6.10
C GLY A 121 -6.69 -15.80 6.93
N CYS A 122 -5.84 -14.94 6.36
CA CYS A 122 -5.43 -13.72 7.03
C CYS A 122 -6.66 -12.88 7.39
N HIS A 123 -6.62 -12.17 8.52
CA HIS A 123 -7.76 -11.36 8.96
C HIS A 123 -7.51 -9.86 8.83
N ASN A 124 -6.42 -9.47 8.21
CA ASN A 124 -6.11 -8.10 7.79
C ASN A 124 -5.22 -8.11 6.54
N ILE A 125 -5.14 -6.97 5.86
CA ILE A 125 -4.11 -6.67 4.86
C ILE A 125 -3.19 -5.61 5.44
N ASN A 126 -1.92 -5.92 5.62
CA ASN A 126 -0.92 -5.06 6.24
C ASN A 126 0.07 -4.53 5.19
N PHE A 127 0.02 -3.23 4.92
CA PHE A 127 0.94 -2.55 4.02
C PHE A 127 2.12 -1.98 4.81
N VAL A 128 3.32 -2.47 4.54
CA VAL A 128 4.54 -2.01 5.24
C VAL A 128 5.08 -0.75 4.59
N THR A 129 5.12 0.34 5.35
CA THR A 129 5.59 1.67 4.94
C THR A 129 4.97 2.14 3.61
N PRO A 130 3.63 2.24 3.51
CA PRO A 130 2.94 2.39 2.23
C PRO A 130 2.87 3.82 1.68
N THR A 131 3.28 4.84 2.43
CA THR A 131 3.04 6.26 2.16
C THR A 131 3.36 6.68 0.73
N HIS A 132 4.48 6.24 0.20
CA HIS A 132 4.94 6.62 -1.14
C HIS A 132 4.16 5.92 -2.28
N TYR A 133 3.33 4.90 -1.97
CA TYR A 133 2.46 4.19 -2.90
C TYR A 133 0.97 4.28 -2.57
N VAL A 134 0.57 5.16 -1.64
CA VAL A 134 -0.85 5.37 -1.28
C VAL A 134 -1.77 5.58 -2.49
N PRO A 135 -1.40 6.40 -3.51
CA PRO A 135 -2.26 6.58 -4.67
C PRO A 135 -2.58 5.28 -5.39
N GLN A 136 -1.57 4.44 -5.61
CA GLN A 136 -1.73 3.16 -6.32
C GLN A 136 -2.48 2.13 -5.47
N ILE A 137 -2.20 2.06 -4.17
CA ILE A 137 -2.90 1.18 -3.23
C ILE A 137 -4.39 1.53 -3.21
N VAL A 138 -4.74 2.81 -3.03
CA VAL A 138 -6.13 3.25 -2.98
C VAL A 138 -6.82 3.03 -4.33
N ALA A 139 -6.11 3.21 -5.45
CA ALA A 139 -6.63 2.96 -6.79
C ALA A 139 -6.90 1.48 -7.09
N SER A 140 -6.27 0.54 -6.37
CA SER A 140 -6.55 -0.90 -6.50
C SER A 140 -7.77 -1.38 -5.72
N LEU A 141 -8.25 -0.60 -4.72
CA LEU A 141 -9.33 -1.01 -3.84
C LEU A 141 -10.68 -1.25 -4.53
N PRO A 142 -11.13 -0.44 -5.52
CA PRO A 142 -12.40 -0.71 -6.20
C PRO A 142 -12.45 -2.14 -6.75
N GLN A 143 -11.42 -2.56 -7.46
CA GLN A 143 -11.36 -3.92 -8.01
C GLN A 143 -11.27 -4.99 -6.93
N ALA A 144 -10.52 -4.75 -5.85
CA ALA A 144 -10.47 -5.69 -4.72
C ALA A 144 -11.84 -5.85 -4.04
N ILE A 145 -12.60 -4.76 -3.90
CA ILE A 145 -13.98 -4.79 -3.36
C ILE A 145 -14.91 -5.59 -4.27
N GLU A 146 -14.85 -5.37 -5.58
CA GLU A 146 -15.62 -6.12 -6.57
C GLU A 146 -15.32 -7.63 -6.54
N LEU A 147 -14.07 -8.00 -6.25
CA LEU A 147 -13.64 -9.39 -6.04
C LEU A 147 -14.07 -9.96 -4.69
N GLY A 148 -14.58 -9.15 -3.76
CA GLY A 148 -15.09 -9.58 -2.46
C GLY A 148 -14.14 -9.34 -1.28
N LEU A 149 -13.15 -8.45 -1.41
CA LEU A 149 -12.29 -8.08 -0.27
C LEU A 149 -13.13 -7.43 0.84
N ASN A 150 -13.03 -8.00 2.04
CA ASN A 150 -13.75 -7.51 3.23
C ASN A 150 -12.88 -7.44 4.50
N LEU A 151 -11.57 -7.60 4.36
CA LEU A 151 -10.63 -7.52 5.48
C LEU A 151 -10.31 -6.07 5.84
N PRO A 152 -10.01 -5.77 7.12
CA PRO A 152 -9.45 -4.48 7.50
C PRO A 152 -8.08 -4.27 6.85
N LEU A 153 -7.77 -3.01 6.53
CA LEU A 153 -6.46 -2.60 6.04
C LEU A 153 -5.64 -2.01 7.19
N VAL A 154 -4.41 -2.46 7.34
CA VAL A 154 -3.42 -1.94 8.30
C VAL A 154 -2.44 -1.06 7.54
N TYR A 155 -2.31 0.18 7.99
CA TYR A 155 -1.33 1.14 7.49
C TYR A 155 -0.14 1.17 8.45
N ASN A 156 0.83 0.26 8.21
CA ASN A 156 2.02 0.15 9.04
C ASN A 156 3.06 1.20 8.61
N CYS A 157 2.99 2.37 9.20
CA CYS A 157 3.79 3.53 8.80
C CYS A 157 4.97 3.78 9.76
N SER A 158 5.91 4.58 9.27
CA SER A 158 7.09 5.03 10.06
C SER A 158 6.82 6.25 10.95
N GLY A 159 5.60 6.81 10.91
CA GLY A 159 5.26 8.09 11.57
C GLY A 159 5.78 9.32 10.83
N TYR A 160 6.45 9.15 9.68
CA TYR A 160 6.92 10.25 8.83
C TYR A 160 5.92 10.51 7.70
N GLU A 161 4.78 11.06 8.10
CA GLU A 161 3.59 11.26 7.27
C GLU A 161 3.23 12.76 7.16
N SER A 162 2.45 13.16 6.16
CA SER A 162 1.99 14.55 5.95
C SER A 162 0.46 14.66 6.04
#